data_d1795beed254e104c50a430f3de02070
#
_entry.id   d1795beed254e104c50a430f3de02070
#
_cell.length_a   1.000
_cell.length_b   1.000
_cell.length_c   1.000
_cell.angle_alpha   90.00
_cell.angle_beta   90.00
_cell.angle_gamma   90.00
#
_symmetry.space_group_name_H-M   'P 1'
#
loop_
_entity.id
_entity.type
_entity.pdbx_description
1 polymer ?
#
loop_
_entity_poly.entity_id
_entity_poly.type
_entity_poly.pdbx_seq_one_letter_code
_entity_poly.pdbx_strand_id
1 'polypeptide(L)'
;MIYKGGLDLIGNTPMISLDKIGYKNVYVKLEKYNPAGSIKDRIALSMVEGAERKGILNKESVLVEATSGNTGIALAMVGKLKGYKVIIIMPETMSMERRQLVKAFGAELILTEGSKGMNGSIEKLNDLLKENKNYVNLGQFENEDNPRIHYEATGPEIYKELPDVDVVIAGIG
;
A
#
# COMPACT_ATOMS: atom_id res chain seq x y z
N MET A 1 -3.43 14.32 -21.21
CA MET A 1 -3.90 12.92 -20.95
C MET A 1 -4.97 13.03 -19.85
N ILE A 2 -6.10 12.36 -19.99
CA ILE A 2 -7.17 12.35 -18.99
C ILE A 2 -7.29 10.93 -18.44
N TYR A 3 -7.06 10.76 -17.15
CA TYR A 3 -7.23 9.49 -16.44
C TYR A 3 -8.70 9.31 -16.02
N LYS A 4 -9.16 8.07 -15.96
CA LYS A 4 -10.55 7.76 -15.57
C LYS A 4 -10.77 7.81 -14.05
N GLY A 5 -9.71 7.63 -13.27
CA GLY A 5 -9.77 7.65 -11.82
C GLY A 5 -8.40 7.68 -11.16
N GLY A 6 -8.38 7.84 -9.84
CA GLY A 6 -7.13 7.90 -9.07
C GLY A 6 -6.31 6.61 -9.10
N LEU A 7 -6.94 5.46 -9.34
CA LEU A 7 -6.23 4.18 -9.45
C LEU A 7 -5.34 4.12 -10.69
N ASP A 8 -5.71 4.80 -11.79
CA ASP A 8 -4.93 4.85 -13.03
C ASP A 8 -3.62 5.64 -12.88
N LEU A 9 -3.47 6.38 -11.80
CA LEU A 9 -2.24 7.15 -11.49
C LEU A 9 -1.21 6.32 -10.72
N ILE A 10 -1.55 5.11 -10.30
CA ILE A 10 -0.63 4.24 -9.57
C ILE A 10 0.39 3.65 -10.54
N GLY A 11 1.66 3.75 -10.19
CA GLY A 11 2.76 3.30 -11.05
C GLY A 11 3.20 4.36 -12.07
N ASN A 12 4.02 3.94 -13.03
CA ASN A 12 4.66 4.82 -14.01
C ASN A 12 5.25 6.11 -13.36
N THR A 13 5.82 5.93 -12.19
CA THR A 13 6.40 7.03 -11.41
C THR A 13 7.64 7.58 -12.09
N PRO A 14 7.90 8.89 -12.00
CA PRO A 14 9.06 9.49 -12.66
C PRO A 14 10.37 9.01 -12.05
N MET A 15 11.42 9.00 -12.89
CA MET A 15 12.80 8.78 -12.49
C MET A 15 13.60 10.06 -12.68
N ILE A 16 14.49 10.38 -11.75
CA ILE A 16 15.36 11.54 -11.83
C ILE A 16 16.83 11.14 -11.72
N SER A 17 17.71 11.83 -12.49
CA SER A 17 19.15 11.76 -12.31
C SER A 17 19.59 12.63 -11.13
N LEU A 18 20.59 12.18 -10.39
CA LEU A 18 21.24 12.93 -9.31
C LEU A 18 22.53 13.65 -9.75
N ASP A 19 22.83 13.69 -11.04
CA ASP A 19 24.05 14.29 -11.59
C ASP A 19 24.26 15.74 -11.13
N LYS A 20 23.18 16.54 -11.08
CA LYS A 20 23.22 17.95 -10.68
C LYS A 20 23.64 18.17 -9.22
N ILE A 21 23.52 17.16 -8.38
CA ILE A 21 23.94 17.19 -6.98
C ILE A 21 25.20 16.37 -6.72
N GLY A 22 25.93 16.00 -7.78
CA GLY A 22 27.25 15.40 -7.70
C GLY A 22 27.31 13.85 -7.76
N TYR A 23 26.19 13.17 -7.89
CA TYR A 23 26.15 11.71 -7.99
C TYR A 23 25.93 11.29 -9.43
N LYS A 24 27.03 11.09 -10.17
CA LYS A 24 27.00 10.65 -11.57
C LYS A 24 26.50 9.20 -11.69
N ASN A 25 25.66 8.96 -12.71
CA ASN A 25 25.09 7.65 -12.99
C ASN A 25 24.23 7.07 -11.85
N VAL A 26 23.70 7.95 -10.99
CA VAL A 26 22.76 7.57 -9.93
C VAL A 26 21.38 8.13 -10.26
N TYR A 27 20.38 7.25 -10.21
CA TYR A 27 19.00 7.58 -10.54
C TYR A 27 18.08 7.21 -9.38
N VAL A 28 16.99 7.93 -9.20
CA VAL A 28 16.01 7.67 -8.15
C VAL A 28 14.62 7.57 -8.78
N LYS A 29 13.97 6.43 -8.60
CA LYS A 29 12.57 6.25 -8.97
C LYS A 29 11.68 6.79 -7.85
N LEU A 30 10.90 7.82 -8.18
CA LEU A 30 10.18 8.62 -7.19
C LEU A 30 8.81 8.02 -6.84
N GLU A 31 8.79 6.94 -6.07
CA GLU A 31 7.56 6.26 -5.66
C GLU A 31 6.61 7.12 -4.79
N LYS A 32 7.09 8.24 -4.27
CA LYS A 32 6.25 9.25 -3.59
C LYS A 32 5.22 9.92 -4.50
N TYR A 33 5.36 9.79 -5.81
CA TYR A 33 4.43 10.34 -6.80
C TYR A 33 3.22 9.42 -7.06
N ASN A 34 3.18 8.23 -6.46
CA ASN A 34 1.92 7.50 -6.39
C ASN A 34 0.87 8.30 -5.60
N PRO A 35 -0.44 8.14 -5.88
CA PRO A 35 -1.51 8.99 -5.33
C PRO A 35 -1.59 9.05 -3.80
N ALA A 36 -1.34 7.93 -3.09
CA ALA A 36 -1.26 7.92 -1.62
C ALA A 36 0.16 8.15 -1.10
N GLY A 37 1.13 8.44 -2.00
CA GLY A 37 2.45 8.95 -1.68
C GLY A 37 3.53 7.89 -1.44
N SER A 38 3.35 6.64 -1.85
CA SER A 38 4.38 5.62 -1.66
C SER A 38 4.30 4.45 -2.64
N ILE A 39 5.34 3.61 -2.65
CA ILE A 39 5.36 2.33 -3.38
C ILE A 39 4.24 1.38 -2.93
N LYS A 40 3.67 1.59 -1.73
CA LYS A 40 2.61 0.73 -1.19
C LYS A 40 1.28 0.87 -1.93
N ASP A 41 1.09 1.92 -2.68
CA ASP A 41 -0.08 2.07 -3.56
C ASP A 41 -0.15 0.94 -4.57
N ARG A 42 1.00 0.55 -5.12
CA ARG A 42 1.12 -0.56 -6.07
C ARG A 42 0.67 -1.88 -5.46
N ILE A 43 1.20 -2.22 -4.28
CA ILE A 43 0.85 -3.49 -3.62
C ILE A 43 -0.60 -3.49 -3.15
N ALA A 44 -1.11 -2.37 -2.65
CA ALA A 44 -2.51 -2.26 -2.23
C ALA A 44 -3.47 -2.55 -3.39
N LEU A 45 -3.23 -1.94 -4.56
CA LEU A 45 -4.03 -2.19 -5.75
C LEU A 45 -3.93 -3.66 -6.19
N SER A 46 -2.70 -4.18 -6.30
CA SER A 46 -2.44 -5.55 -6.74
C SER A 46 -3.10 -6.60 -5.84
N MET A 47 -2.99 -6.45 -4.52
CA MET A 47 -3.59 -7.37 -3.55
C MET A 47 -5.11 -7.32 -3.58
N VAL A 48 -5.71 -6.13 -3.67
CA VAL A 48 -7.18 -5.99 -3.77
C VAL A 48 -7.67 -6.62 -5.05
N GLU A 49 -7.08 -6.32 -6.21
CA GLU A 49 -7.48 -6.90 -7.49
C GLU A 49 -7.20 -8.41 -7.56
N GLY A 50 -6.12 -8.87 -6.96
CA GLY A 50 -5.83 -10.29 -6.81
C GLY A 50 -6.91 -11.03 -6.01
N ALA A 51 -7.35 -10.44 -4.91
CA ALA A 51 -8.42 -10.99 -4.08
C ALA A 51 -9.78 -10.96 -4.79
N GLU A 52 -10.07 -9.92 -5.58
CA GLU A 52 -11.26 -9.86 -6.45
C GLU A 52 -11.24 -10.99 -7.49
N ARG A 53 -10.12 -11.16 -8.22
CA ARG A 53 -9.97 -12.22 -9.24
C ARG A 53 -10.11 -13.63 -8.64
N LYS A 54 -9.66 -13.83 -7.41
CA LYS A 54 -9.75 -15.11 -6.67
C LYS A 54 -11.13 -15.35 -6.06
N GLY A 55 -12.05 -14.38 -6.13
CA GLY A 55 -13.38 -14.45 -5.51
C GLY A 55 -13.36 -14.38 -3.98
N ILE A 56 -12.24 -13.91 -3.40
CA ILE A 56 -12.09 -13.71 -1.94
C ILE A 56 -12.88 -12.48 -1.50
N LEU A 57 -12.92 -11.44 -2.33
CA LEU A 57 -13.67 -10.22 -2.09
C LEU A 57 -15.01 -10.24 -2.82
N ASN A 58 -16.05 -9.77 -2.14
CA ASN A 58 -17.37 -9.50 -2.67
C ASN A 58 -17.85 -8.12 -2.22
N LYS A 59 -19.06 -7.70 -2.63
CA LYS A 59 -19.62 -6.37 -2.33
C LYS A 59 -19.83 -6.07 -0.85
N GLU A 60 -19.93 -7.11 -0.02
CA GLU A 60 -20.12 -6.99 1.42
C GLU A 60 -18.81 -7.07 2.20
N SER A 61 -17.72 -7.37 1.51
CA SER A 61 -16.40 -7.48 2.14
C SER A 61 -15.94 -6.15 2.73
N VAL A 62 -15.31 -6.24 3.89
CA VAL A 62 -14.65 -5.13 4.57
C VAL A 62 -13.17 -5.47 4.67
N LEU A 63 -12.32 -4.63 4.10
CA LEU A 63 -10.87 -4.79 4.20
C LEU A 63 -10.41 -4.39 5.60
N VAL A 64 -9.70 -5.26 6.29
CA VAL A 64 -9.18 -4.99 7.62
C VAL A 64 -7.68 -5.27 7.66
N GLU A 65 -6.88 -4.30 8.09
CA GLU A 65 -5.43 -4.44 8.11
C GLU A 65 -4.82 -3.83 9.38
N ALA A 66 -3.91 -4.57 10.02
CA ALA A 66 -3.10 -4.09 11.12
C ALA A 66 -1.77 -3.55 10.58
N THR A 67 -1.65 -2.24 10.47
CA THR A 67 -0.46 -1.60 9.92
C THR A 67 -0.31 -0.18 10.43
N SER A 68 0.91 0.20 10.74
CA SER A 68 1.27 1.57 11.14
C SER A 68 1.85 2.41 10.00
N GLY A 69 2.01 1.81 8.82
CA GLY A 69 2.78 2.39 7.72
C GLY A 69 1.95 2.80 6.51
N ASN A 70 2.67 2.99 5.41
CA ASN A 70 2.11 3.41 4.12
C ASN A 70 1.12 2.42 3.52
N THR A 71 1.19 1.14 3.90
CA THR A 71 0.22 0.12 3.46
C THR A 71 -1.20 0.47 3.90
N GLY A 72 -1.38 0.94 5.15
CA GLY A 72 -2.69 1.35 5.63
C GLY A 72 -3.26 2.56 4.88
N ILE A 73 -2.42 3.54 4.57
CA ILE A 73 -2.81 4.72 3.79
C ILE A 73 -3.22 4.31 2.37
N ALA A 74 -2.41 3.46 1.74
CA ALA A 74 -2.67 2.96 0.39
C ALA A 74 -3.94 2.10 0.32
N LEU A 75 -4.15 1.18 1.27
CA LEU A 75 -5.36 0.38 1.36
C LEU A 75 -6.61 1.23 1.60
N ALA A 76 -6.51 2.27 2.45
CA ALA A 76 -7.61 3.21 2.67
C ALA A 76 -8.04 3.87 1.35
N MET A 77 -7.08 4.37 0.56
CA MET A 77 -7.34 4.99 -0.73
C MET A 77 -7.90 3.98 -1.74
N VAL A 78 -7.18 2.88 -1.98
CA VAL A 78 -7.55 1.87 -2.98
C VAL A 78 -8.90 1.25 -2.65
N GLY A 79 -9.11 0.83 -1.41
CA GLY A 79 -10.37 0.23 -0.98
C GLY A 79 -11.55 1.19 -1.18
N LYS A 80 -11.38 2.46 -0.80
CA LYS A 80 -12.41 3.48 -1.01
C LYS A 80 -12.75 3.68 -2.49
N LEU A 81 -11.72 3.80 -3.35
CA LEU A 81 -11.92 3.99 -4.80
C LEU A 81 -12.55 2.76 -5.48
N LYS A 82 -12.35 1.57 -4.91
CA LYS A 82 -12.98 0.32 -5.38
C LYS A 82 -14.35 0.03 -4.72
N GLY A 83 -14.79 0.89 -3.80
CA GLY A 83 -16.11 0.79 -3.16
C GLY A 83 -16.16 -0.10 -1.92
N TYR A 84 -15.02 -0.53 -1.40
CA TYR A 84 -14.94 -1.31 -0.15
C TYR A 84 -14.94 -0.40 1.08
N LYS A 85 -15.49 -0.93 2.17
CA LYS A 85 -15.19 -0.40 3.50
C LYS A 85 -13.81 -0.86 3.92
N VAL A 86 -13.06 0.02 4.58
CA VAL A 86 -11.70 -0.26 5.04
C VAL A 86 -11.58 0.09 6.52
N ILE A 87 -11.02 -0.81 7.29
CA ILE A 87 -10.67 -0.63 8.70
C ILE A 87 -9.16 -0.78 8.84
N ILE A 88 -8.49 0.25 9.34
CA ILE A 88 -7.06 0.22 9.66
C ILE A 88 -6.89 0.22 11.17
N ILE A 89 -6.07 -0.70 11.64
CA ILE A 89 -5.76 -0.87 13.06
C ILE A 89 -4.30 -0.50 13.29
N MET A 90 -4.05 0.42 14.22
CA MET A 90 -2.68 0.83 14.56
C MET A 90 -2.57 1.25 16.03
N PRO A 91 -1.36 1.20 16.61
CA PRO A 91 -1.13 1.71 17.96
C PRO A 91 -1.43 3.21 18.06
N GLU A 92 -1.94 3.65 19.18
CA GLU A 92 -2.21 5.06 19.45
C GLU A 92 -0.95 5.96 19.50
N THR A 93 0.24 5.35 19.53
CA THR A 93 1.52 6.05 19.47
C THR A 93 1.89 6.53 18.04
N MET A 94 1.15 6.10 17.03
CA MET A 94 1.41 6.52 15.65
C MET A 94 1.10 8.01 15.44
N SER A 95 1.85 8.65 14.53
CA SER A 95 1.75 10.09 14.28
C SER A 95 0.34 10.52 13.90
N MET A 96 -0.04 11.71 14.32
CA MET A 96 -1.35 12.32 13.97
C MET A 96 -1.53 12.44 12.45
N GLU A 97 -0.46 12.74 11.71
CA GLU A 97 -0.48 12.83 10.26
C GLU A 97 -0.98 11.53 9.61
N ARG A 98 -0.43 10.37 9.99
CA ARG A 98 -0.86 9.06 9.47
C ARG A 98 -2.32 8.77 9.78
N ARG A 99 -2.77 9.07 11.01
CA ARG A 99 -4.16 8.90 11.43
C ARG A 99 -5.09 9.77 10.61
N GLN A 100 -4.69 11.01 10.34
CA GLN A 100 -5.47 11.95 9.53
C GLN A 100 -5.55 11.51 8.07
N LEU A 101 -4.45 11.03 7.47
CA LEU A 101 -4.43 10.52 6.11
C LEU A 101 -5.36 9.31 5.92
N VAL A 102 -5.30 8.33 6.82
CA VAL A 102 -6.19 7.16 6.79
C VAL A 102 -7.66 7.59 6.83
N LYS A 103 -8.01 8.51 7.73
CA LYS A 103 -9.37 9.05 7.85
C LYS A 103 -9.77 9.90 6.64
N ALA A 104 -8.86 10.70 6.09
CA ALA A 104 -9.11 11.54 4.93
C ALA A 104 -9.46 10.71 3.69
N PHE A 105 -8.85 9.52 3.53
CA PHE A 105 -9.23 8.56 2.50
C PHE A 105 -10.52 7.77 2.82
N GLY A 106 -11.16 8.05 3.96
CA GLY A 106 -12.47 7.50 4.31
C GLY A 106 -12.45 6.12 4.95
N ALA A 107 -11.30 5.65 5.43
CA ALA A 107 -11.21 4.43 6.22
C ALA A 107 -11.58 4.68 7.69
N GLU A 108 -12.14 3.66 8.33
CA GLU A 108 -12.28 3.60 9.76
C GLU A 108 -10.93 3.33 10.41
N LEU A 109 -10.65 3.99 11.52
CA LEU A 109 -9.40 3.86 12.25
C LEU A 109 -9.67 3.34 13.66
N ILE A 110 -9.13 2.17 13.98
CA ILE A 110 -9.12 1.60 15.32
C ILE A 110 -7.73 1.81 15.93
N LEU A 111 -7.69 2.47 17.07
CA LEU A 111 -6.45 2.65 17.82
C LEU A 111 -6.36 1.59 18.93
N THR A 112 -5.19 0.98 19.04
CA THR A 112 -4.87 0.03 20.09
C THR A 112 -3.92 0.65 21.12
N GLU A 113 -3.83 0.06 22.29
CA GLU A 113 -2.99 0.53 23.39
C GLU A 113 -1.52 0.62 22.95
N GLY A 114 -0.91 1.77 23.16
CA GLY A 114 0.45 2.07 22.72
C GLY A 114 1.52 1.16 23.32
N SER A 115 1.33 0.74 24.57
CA SER A 115 2.23 -0.16 25.30
C SER A 115 2.40 -1.54 24.63
N LYS A 116 1.37 -2.00 23.90
CA LYS A 116 1.38 -3.27 23.16
C LYS A 116 2.00 -3.17 21.77
N GLY A 117 2.28 -1.96 21.29
CA GLY A 117 2.82 -1.73 19.94
C GLY A 117 1.99 -2.41 18.84
N MET A 118 2.66 -2.88 17.78
CA MET A 118 1.98 -3.57 16.68
C MET A 118 1.35 -4.92 17.08
N ASN A 119 1.87 -5.59 18.10
CA ASN A 119 1.28 -6.85 18.57
C ASN A 119 -0.16 -6.66 19.03
N GLY A 120 -0.45 -5.58 19.75
CA GLY A 120 -1.83 -5.25 20.14
C GLY A 120 -2.75 -4.99 18.95
N SER A 121 -2.23 -4.42 17.86
CA SER A 121 -3.01 -4.21 16.63
C SER A 121 -3.28 -5.54 15.90
N ILE A 122 -2.32 -6.46 15.89
CA ILE A 122 -2.48 -7.80 15.30
C ILE A 122 -3.45 -8.63 16.13
N GLU A 123 -3.40 -8.58 17.46
CA GLU A 123 -4.38 -9.24 18.33
C GLU A 123 -5.79 -8.75 18.00
N LYS A 124 -5.98 -7.43 17.92
CA LYS A 124 -7.29 -6.83 17.58
C LYS A 124 -7.77 -7.22 16.20
N LEU A 125 -6.87 -7.27 15.20
CA LEU A 125 -7.20 -7.76 13.85
C LEU A 125 -7.74 -9.20 13.92
N ASN A 126 -7.02 -10.09 14.58
CA ASN A 126 -7.40 -11.50 14.70
C ASN A 126 -8.76 -11.68 15.38
N ASP A 127 -9.08 -10.87 16.37
CA ASP A 127 -10.38 -10.91 17.05
C ASP A 127 -11.50 -10.46 16.09
N LEU A 128 -11.31 -9.36 15.37
CA LEU A 128 -12.28 -8.87 14.40
C LEU A 128 -12.54 -9.89 13.27
N LEU A 129 -11.51 -10.58 12.79
CA LEU A 129 -11.64 -11.61 11.76
C LEU A 129 -12.44 -12.83 12.24
N LYS A 130 -12.38 -13.17 13.54
CA LYS A 130 -13.20 -14.24 14.15
C LYS A 130 -14.67 -13.82 14.30
N GLU A 131 -14.89 -12.55 14.66
CA GLU A 131 -16.24 -12.03 14.93
C GLU A 131 -17.08 -11.81 13.67
N ASN A 132 -16.43 -11.54 12.52
CA ASN A 132 -17.14 -11.20 11.29
C ASN A 132 -16.54 -11.85 10.05
N LYS A 133 -17.33 -12.73 9.41
CA LYS A 133 -16.91 -13.47 8.20
C LYS A 133 -16.74 -12.60 6.96
N ASN A 134 -17.29 -11.39 6.93
CA ASN A 134 -17.12 -10.46 5.82
C ASN A 134 -15.83 -9.63 5.93
N TYR A 135 -15.12 -9.74 7.04
CA TYR A 135 -13.85 -9.06 7.23
C TYR A 135 -12.73 -9.86 6.56
N VAL A 136 -11.96 -9.19 5.74
CA VAL A 136 -10.89 -9.80 4.94
C VAL A 136 -9.59 -9.06 5.21
N ASN A 137 -8.59 -9.79 5.67
CA ASN A 137 -7.21 -9.32 5.74
C ASN A 137 -6.46 -9.78 4.49
N LEU A 138 -5.76 -8.87 3.82
CA LEU A 138 -5.00 -9.20 2.62
C LEU A 138 -3.59 -9.72 2.90
N GLY A 139 -3.06 -9.48 4.11
CA GLY A 139 -1.83 -10.10 4.59
C GLY A 139 -0.59 -9.70 3.77
N GLN A 140 -0.17 -8.43 3.83
CA GLN A 140 0.90 -7.89 2.97
C GLN A 140 2.22 -8.68 2.98
N PHE A 141 2.51 -9.42 4.06
CA PHE A 141 3.77 -10.16 4.22
C PHE A 141 3.75 -11.56 3.60
N GLU A 142 2.56 -12.12 3.37
CA GLU A 142 2.36 -13.49 2.87
C GLU A 142 1.66 -13.52 1.51
N ASN A 143 1.14 -12.38 1.06
CA ASN A 143 0.36 -12.28 -0.16
C ASN A 143 1.27 -12.20 -1.40
N GLU A 144 1.19 -13.20 -2.26
CA GLU A 144 1.99 -13.28 -3.49
C GLU A 144 1.73 -12.14 -4.48
N ASP A 145 0.55 -11.51 -4.43
CA ASP A 145 0.24 -10.36 -5.27
C ASP A 145 1.07 -9.11 -4.89
N ASN A 146 1.70 -9.09 -3.69
CA ASN A 146 2.65 -8.05 -3.30
C ASN A 146 3.95 -8.14 -4.13
N PRO A 147 4.76 -9.20 -4.10
CA PRO A 147 5.96 -9.26 -4.94
C PRO A 147 5.64 -9.28 -6.43
N ARG A 148 4.50 -9.84 -6.83
CA ARG A 148 4.06 -9.92 -8.22
C ARG A 148 4.04 -8.56 -8.89
N ILE A 149 3.43 -7.53 -8.29
CA ILE A 149 3.32 -6.21 -8.94
C ILE A 149 4.68 -5.55 -9.19
N HIS A 150 5.67 -5.84 -8.36
CA HIS A 150 7.02 -5.35 -8.59
C HIS A 150 7.70 -6.07 -9.74
N TYR A 151 7.43 -7.36 -9.91
CA TYR A 151 7.91 -8.14 -11.05
C TYR A 151 7.21 -7.72 -12.36
N GLU A 152 5.90 -7.51 -12.33
CA GLU A 152 5.09 -7.21 -13.52
C GLU A 152 5.13 -5.73 -13.95
N ALA A 153 5.39 -4.80 -13.03
CA ALA A 153 5.35 -3.37 -13.30
C ALA A 153 6.61 -2.62 -12.85
N THR A 154 6.96 -2.59 -11.57
CA THR A 154 8.04 -1.74 -11.05
C THR A 154 9.39 -2.08 -11.70
N GLY A 155 9.74 -3.36 -11.81
CA GLY A 155 10.96 -3.83 -12.48
C GLY A 155 10.99 -3.46 -13.97
N PRO A 156 9.95 -3.81 -14.75
CA PRO A 156 9.86 -3.40 -16.15
C PRO A 156 9.90 -1.89 -16.38
N GLU A 157 9.28 -1.07 -15.51
CA GLU A 157 9.40 0.39 -15.59
C GLU A 157 10.86 0.84 -15.45
N ILE A 158 11.59 0.31 -14.45
CA ILE A 158 13.00 0.63 -14.24
C ILE A 158 13.83 0.21 -15.46
N TYR A 159 13.66 -1.01 -15.92
CA TYR A 159 14.43 -1.55 -17.05
C TYR A 159 14.16 -0.78 -18.35
N LYS A 160 12.92 -0.35 -18.57
CA LYS A 160 12.57 0.46 -19.74
C LYS A 160 13.27 1.83 -19.76
N GLU A 161 13.42 2.45 -18.60
CA GLU A 161 14.03 3.77 -18.46
C GLU A 161 15.57 3.69 -18.36
N LEU A 162 16.09 2.60 -17.81
CA LEU A 162 17.53 2.33 -17.62
C LEU A 162 17.85 0.88 -18.02
N PRO A 163 17.92 0.57 -19.33
CA PRO A 163 18.17 -0.80 -19.80
C PRO A 163 19.56 -1.33 -19.41
N ASP A 164 20.53 -0.43 -19.20
CA ASP A 164 21.93 -0.76 -18.87
C ASP A 164 22.20 -0.57 -17.35
N VAL A 165 21.18 -0.68 -16.50
CA VAL A 165 21.36 -0.56 -15.05
C VAL A 165 22.21 -1.71 -14.50
N ASP A 166 23.31 -1.38 -13.80
CA ASP A 166 24.20 -2.38 -13.18
C ASP A 166 23.73 -2.80 -11.78
N VAL A 167 23.17 -1.87 -11.02
CA VAL A 167 22.80 -2.07 -9.61
C VAL A 167 21.46 -1.43 -9.29
N VAL A 168 20.57 -2.17 -8.65
CA VAL A 168 19.31 -1.69 -8.08
C VAL A 168 19.38 -1.76 -6.57
N ILE A 169 19.08 -0.65 -5.91
CA ILE A 169 19.05 -0.57 -4.43
C ILE A 169 17.62 -0.29 -4.00
N ALA A 170 17.08 -1.11 -3.12
CA ALA A 170 15.76 -0.95 -2.54
C ALA A 170 15.77 -1.22 -1.04
N GLY A 171 14.89 -0.52 -0.32
CA GLY A 171 14.63 -0.83 1.09
C GLY A 171 13.77 -2.09 1.22
N ILE A 172 14.18 -2.99 2.10
CA ILE A 172 13.40 -4.17 2.47
C ILE A 172 13.00 -4.00 3.94
N GLY A 173 11.72 -4.05 4.21
CA GLY A 173 11.16 -3.89 5.55
C GLY A 173 10.25 -5.04 5.94
#